data_4c8d0de2a364e7064af05cfc23d92d77
#
_entry.id   4c8d0de2a364e7064af05cfc23d92d77
#
_cell.length_a   1.000
_cell.length_b   1.000
_cell.length_c   1.000
_cell.angle_alpha   90.00
_cell.angle_beta   90.00
_cell.angle_gamma   90.00
#
_symmetry.space_group_name_H-M   'P 1'
#
loop_
_entity.id
_entity.type
_entity.pdbx_description
1 polymer ?
#
loop_
_entity_poly.entity_id
_entity_poly.type
_entity_poly.pdbx_seq_one_letter_code
_entity_poly.pdbx_strand_id
1 'polypeptide(L)'
;RILSKSINFKVIAILTQFIKPFSFLFPKQIKEMIRLMPRRFPKKTLSKMQVYPALNKKNPVARVALLTGCVQKVISPQINEATIRLLNRHGIETVVSKGIDCCGSLNHHLGKNDLASKTFKKNISIWYDEYLNKGLDAIISNTSGCGTTLKDYGFIFRSDDNFRKKAKKISELTKDITEYLDDKVKLNFINKTTY
;
A
#
# COMPACT_ATOMS: atom_id res chain seq x y z
N ARG A 1 -14.59 -0.40 10.94
CA ARG A 1 -13.94 0.92 11.23
C ARG A 1 -12.52 0.80 11.80
N ILE A 2 -12.17 -0.31 12.43
CA ILE A 2 -10.89 -0.47 13.15
C ILE A 2 -9.74 -0.73 12.17
N LEU A 3 -9.86 -1.74 11.32
CA LEU A 3 -8.78 -2.17 10.42
C LEU A 3 -8.54 -1.22 9.23
N SER A 4 -9.53 -0.41 8.86
CA SER A 4 -9.42 0.52 7.72
C SER A 4 -8.64 1.80 8.01
N LYS A 5 -8.30 2.05 9.28
CA LYS A 5 -7.44 3.17 9.70
C LYS A 5 -6.22 2.61 10.40
N SER A 6 -5.05 2.87 9.86
CA SER A 6 -3.78 2.37 10.43
C SER A 6 -3.55 2.75 11.88
N ILE A 7 -4.02 3.93 12.31
CA ILE A 7 -3.89 4.36 13.70
C ILE A 7 -4.72 3.49 14.64
N ASN A 8 -5.96 3.18 14.26
CA ASN A 8 -6.83 2.32 15.07
C ASN A 8 -6.27 0.89 15.13
N PHE A 9 -5.80 0.39 13.98
CA PHE A 9 -5.14 -0.91 13.91
C PHE A 9 -3.90 -0.96 14.80
N LYS A 10 -3.07 0.09 14.78
CA LYS A 10 -1.88 0.19 15.63
C LYS A 10 -2.24 0.16 17.12
N VAL A 11 -3.27 0.90 17.54
CA VAL A 11 -3.71 0.90 18.94
C VAL A 11 -4.13 -0.50 19.38
N ILE A 12 -4.96 -1.19 18.58
CA ILE A 12 -5.38 -2.57 18.88
C ILE A 12 -4.18 -3.51 18.92
N ALA A 13 -3.30 -3.39 17.95
CA ALA A 13 -2.11 -4.22 17.89
C ALA A 13 -1.21 -4.03 19.15
N ILE A 14 -1.09 -2.81 19.66
CA ILE A 14 -0.39 -2.53 20.92
C ILE A 14 -1.13 -3.17 22.10
N LEU A 15 -2.45 -2.97 22.21
CA LEU A 15 -3.25 -3.58 23.27
C LEU A 15 -3.15 -5.10 23.27
N THR A 16 -3.11 -5.69 22.07
CA THR A 16 -2.95 -7.15 21.93
C THR A 16 -1.63 -7.66 22.53
N GLN A 17 -0.57 -6.84 22.56
CA GLN A 17 0.70 -7.25 23.18
C GLN A 17 0.55 -7.46 24.70
N PHE A 18 -0.23 -6.63 25.37
CA PHE A 18 -0.51 -6.78 26.81
C PHE A 18 -1.39 -8.02 27.09
N ILE A 19 -2.25 -8.38 26.18
CA ILE A 19 -3.14 -9.54 26.30
C ILE A 19 -2.40 -10.86 25.95
N LYS A 20 -1.32 -10.79 25.20
CA LYS A 20 -0.59 -11.95 24.69
C LYS A 20 -0.16 -12.98 25.74
N PRO A 21 0.36 -12.59 26.93
CA PRO A 21 0.67 -13.53 28.00
C PRO A 21 -0.56 -14.32 28.50
N PHE A 22 -1.73 -13.70 28.45
CA PHE A 22 -3.01 -14.27 28.90
C PHE A 22 -3.80 -14.95 27.77
N SER A 23 -3.14 -15.21 26.62
CA SER A 23 -3.79 -15.78 25.44
C SER A 23 -4.42 -17.16 25.67
N PHE A 24 -4.01 -17.88 26.72
CA PHE A 24 -4.58 -19.19 27.11
C PHE A 24 -6.01 -19.09 27.63
N LEU A 25 -6.45 -17.91 28.10
CA LEU A 25 -7.81 -17.66 28.60
C LEU A 25 -8.84 -17.46 27.48
N PHE A 26 -8.39 -17.34 26.24
CA PHE A 26 -9.25 -17.02 25.10
C PHE A 26 -9.58 -18.29 24.27
N PRO A 27 -10.75 -18.34 23.58
CA PRO A 27 -11.08 -19.37 22.62
C PRO A 27 -10.01 -19.51 21.54
N LYS A 28 -9.88 -20.71 20.96
CA LYS A 28 -8.85 -21.07 19.98
C LYS A 28 -8.71 -20.04 18.84
N GLN A 29 -9.84 -19.56 18.30
CA GLN A 29 -9.85 -18.60 17.18
C GLN A 29 -9.19 -17.26 17.57
N ILE A 30 -9.50 -16.75 18.76
CA ILE A 30 -8.94 -15.50 19.27
C ILE A 30 -7.45 -15.68 19.61
N LYS A 31 -7.07 -16.81 20.19
CA LYS A 31 -5.70 -17.18 20.50
C LYS A 31 -4.82 -17.17 19.24
N GLU A 32 -5.28 -17.74 18.14
CA GLU A 32 -4.53 -17.72 16.88
C GLU A 32 -4.44 -16.31 16.27
N MET A 33 -5.47 -15.49 16.37
CA MET A 33 -5.40 -14.08 15.97
C MET A 33 -4.38 -13.28 16.80
N ILE A 34 -4.32 -13.53 18.12
CA ILE A 34 -3.32 -12.90 19.01
C ILE A 34 -1.90 -13.36 18.63
N ARG A 35 -1.72 -14.61 18.24
CA ARG A 35 -0.42 -15.16 17.81
C ARG A 35 0.11 -14.50 16.54
N LEU A 36 -0.76 -14.15 15.59
CA LEU A 36 -0.39 -13.47 14.34
C LEU A 36 0.17 -12.06 14.57
N MET A 37 -0.11 -11.44 15.71
CA MET A 37 0.44 -10.12 16.00
C MET A 37 1.95 -10.21 16.31
N PRO A 38 2.76 -9.28 15.80
CA PRO A 38 4.21 -9.30 16.04
C PRO A 38 4.51 -9.17 17.53
N ARG A 39 5.56 -9.84 18.00
CA ARG A 39 6.00 -9.73 19.41
C ARG A 39 6.55 -8.34 19.72
N ARG A 40 7.17 -7.69 18.74
CA ARG A 40 7.69 -6.32 18.82
C ARG A 40 7.28 -5.58 17.57
N PHE A 41 6.79 -4.35 17.72
CA PHE A 41 6.57 -3.50 16.56
C PHE A 41 7.90 -3.00 16.04
N PRO A 42 8.12 -3.10 14.72
CA PRO A 42 9.30 -2.52 14.12
C PRO A 42 9.31 -1.01 14.39
N LYS A 43 10.51 -0.47 14.60
CA LYS A 43 10.68 0.98 14.69
C LYS A 43 10.11 1.60 13.42
N LYS A 44 9.42 2.73 13.55
CA LYS A 44 8.84 3.44 12.42
C LYS A 44 9.99 3.98 11.56
N THR A 45 10.18 3.39 10.40
CA THR A 45 11.32 3.65 9.55
C THR A 45 10.96 4.52 8.36
N LEU A 46 9.74 4.43 7.81
CA LEU A 46 9.29 5.41 6.85
C LEU A 46 9.15 6.76 7.55
N SER A 47 10.06 7.68 7.20
CA SER A 47 10.01 9.05 7.66
C SER A 47 8.70 9.70 7.21
N LYS A 48 8.39 10.91 7.72
CA LYS A 48 7.28 11.71 7.21
C LYS A 48 7.50 12.17 5.76
N MET A 49 8.59 11.76 5.15
CA MET A 49 8.97 12.11 3.79
C MET A 49 7.94 11.54 2.83
N GLN A 50 7.45 12.38 1.95
CA GLN A 50 6.43 12.02 0.97
C GLN A 50 7.04 11.65 -0.38
N VAL A 51 8.25 12.13 -0.66
CA VAL A 51 8.99 11.87 -1.89
C VAL A 51 10.33 11.28 -1.53
N TYR A 52 10.64 10.15 -2.13
CA TYR A 52 11.90 9.43 -2.02
C TYR A 52 12.59 9.52 -3.38
N PRO A 53 13.66 10.32 -3.50
CA PRO A 53 14.32 10.58 -4.77
C PRO A 53 15.00 9.33 -5.33
N ALA A 54 15.14 9.30 -6.63
CA ALA A 54 15.93 8.29 -7.32
C ALA A 54 17.41 8.39 -6.90
N LEU A 55 18.06 7.24 -6.65
CA LEU A 55 19.49 7.23 -6.34
C LEU A 55 20.33 7.50 -7.60
N ASN A 56 21.36 8.33 -7.43
CA ASN A 56 22.37 8.61 -8.46
C ASN A 56 21.85 9.20 -9.78
N LYS A 57 20.63 9.76 -9.79
CA LYS A 57 20.06 10.42 -10.96
C LYS A 57 19.49 11.78 -10.59
N LYS A 58 19.96 12.83 -11.26
CA LYS A 58 19.35 14.18 -11.16
C LYS A 58 17.93 14.19 -11.70
N ASN A 59 17.70 13.44 -12.79
CA ASN A 59 16.38 13.27 -13.40
C ASN A 59 15.96 11.80 -13.22
N PRO A 60 14.86 11.51 -12.51
CA PRO A 60 14.35 10.16 -12.40
C PRO A 60 13.88 9.65 -13.77
N VAL A 61 14.03 8.33 -14.01
CA VAL A 61 13.55 7.69 -15.24
C VAL A 61 12.04 7.47 -15.23
N ALA A 62 11.47 7.43 -14.04
CA ALA A 62 10.03 7.32 -13.81
C ALA A 62 9.69 7.83 -12.40
N ARG A 63 8.41 8.16 -12.20
CA ARG A 63 7.87 8.61 -10.92
C ARG A 63 6.65 7.78 -10.57
N VAL A 64 6.68 7.09 -9.45
CA VAL A 64 5.62 6.16 -9.03
C VAL A 64 5.06 6.49 -7.65
N ALA A 65 3.77 6.26 -7.44
CA ALA A 65 3.18 6.32 -6.11
C ALA A 65 3.19 4.92 -5.48
N LEU A 66 3.54 4.81 -4.20
CA LEU A 66 3.47 3.57 -3.43
C LEU A 66 2.28 3.59 -2.48
N LEU A 67 1.41 2.58 -2.57
CA LEU A 67 0.41 2.29 -1.56
C LEU A 67 1.07 1.54 -0.39
N THR A 68 1.22 2.20 0.75
CA THR A 68 1.89 1.61 1.93
C THR A 68 1.02 0.63 2.72
N GLY A 69 -0.30 0.64 2.49
CA GLY A 69 -1.26 -0.25 3.15
C GLY A 69 -1.52 0.07 4.62
N CYS A 70 -2.75 -0.14 5.08
CA CYS A 70 -3.16 0.20 6.46
C CYS A 70 -2.59 -0.76 7.51
N VAL A 71 -2.48 -2.04 7.18
CA VAL A 71 -1.97 -3.11 8.05
C VAL A 71 -0.46 -3.24 7.92
N GLN A 72 0.04 -3.35 6.68
CA GLN A 72 1.45 -3.59 6.38
C GLN A 72 2.39 -2.54 6.98
N LYS A 73 2.04 -1.26 6.91
CA LYS A 73 2.87 -0.20 7.51
C LYS A 73 2.96 -0.25 9.03
N VAL A 74 2.10 -1.04 9.69
CA VAL A 74 2.13 -1.23 11.15
C VAL A 74 2.89 -2.50 11.52
N ILE A 75 2.62 -3.61 10.84
CA ILE A 75 3.20 -4.91 11.20
C ILE A 75 4.51 -5.22 10.50
N SER A 76 4.70 -4.71 9.28
CA SER A 76 5.86 -5.03 8.43
C SER A 76 6.28 -3.84 7.55
N PRO A 77 6.59 -2.65 8.13
CA PRO A 77 6.98 -1.46 7.37
C PRO A 77 8.24 -1.66 6.53
N GLN A 78 9.11 -2.60 6.91
CA GLN A 78 10.33 -2.94 6.18
C GLN A 78 10.06 -3.40 4.73
N ILE A 79 8.87 -3.94 4.45
CA ILE A 79 8.48 -4.32 3.07
C ILE A 79 8.37 -3.07 2.21
N ASN A 80 7.67 -2.04 2.70
CA ASN A 80 7.54 -0.77 1.98
C ASN A 80 8.91 -0.10 1.77
N GLU A 81 9.78 -0.15 2.78
CA GLU A 81 11.13 0.40 2.68
C GLU A 81 11.99 -0.35 1.67
N ALA A 82 11.91 -1.67 1.66
CA ALA A 82 12.60 -2.49 0.67
C ALA A 82 12.11 -2.16 -0.75
N THR A 83 10.80 -2.00 -0.93
CA THR A 83 10.20 -1.58 -2.20
C THR A 83 10.73 -0.21 -2.64
N ILE A 84 10.73 0.79 -1.75
CA ILE A 84 11.25 2.12 -2.05
C ILE A 84 12.74 2.06 -2.40
N ARG A 85 13.56 1.37 -1.60
CA ARG A 85 14.99 1.23 -1.88
C ARG A 85 15.25 0.56 -3.24
N LEU A 86 14.47 -0.46 -3.57
CA LEU A 86 14.59 -1.17 -4.85
C LEU A 86 14.29 -0.22 -6.02
N LEU A 87 13.15 0.45 -5.99
CA LEU A 87 12.74 1.39 -7.02
C LEU A 87 13.75 2.53 -7.18
N ASN A 88 14.18 3.14 -6.07
CA ASN A 88 15.10 4.27 -6.10
C ASN A 88 16.49 3.88 -6.64
N ARG A 89 16.98 2.66 -6.36
CA ARG A 89 18.23 2.12 -6.95
C ARG A 89 18.15 2.00 -8.48
N HIS A 90 16.96 1.76 -9.02
CA HIS A 90 16.73 1.71 -10.45
C HIS A 90 16.40 3.08 -11.07
N GLY A 91 16.61 4.16 -10.35
CA GLY A 91 16.43 5.52 -10.85
C GLY A 91 14.98 5.98 -10.87
N ILE A 92 14.09 5.33 -10.10
CA ILE A 92 12.68 5.64 -10.03
C ILE A 92 12.41 6.45 -8.77
N GLU A 93 11.78 7.62 -8.92
CA GLU A 93 11.29 8.41 -7.80
C GLU A 93 10.02 7.76 -7.23
N THR A 94 9.98 7.57 -5.90
CA THR A 94 8.84 6.97 -5.23
C THR A 94 8.14 7.98 -4.34
N VAL A 95 6.83 8.12 -4.50
CA VAL A 95 5.97 9.02 -3.73
C VAL A 95 5.07 8.23 -2.81
N VAL A 96 5.01 8.62 -1.55
CA VAL A 96 3.98 8.16 -0.59
C VAL A 96 3.00 9.32 -0.41
N SER A 97 1.87 9.27 -1.12
CA SER A 97 0.94 10.38 -1.18
C SER A 97 0.27 10.64 0.17
N LYS A 98 0.30 11.90 0.63
CA LYS A 98 -0.34 12.32 1.87
C LYS A 98 -1.84 12.09 1.79
N GLY A 99 -2.39 11.54 2.86
CA GLY A 99 -3.84 11.28 2.94
C GLY A 99 -4.28 9.92 2.44
N ILE A 100 -3.42 9.15 1.76
CA ILE A 100 -3.68 7.77 1.38
C ILE A 100 -3.17 6.84 2.48
N ASP A 101 -4.06 6.00 3.01
CA ASP A 101 -3.77 5.10 4.12
C ASP A 101 -4.20 3.65 3.83
N CYS A 102 -5.33 3.49 3.15
CA CYS A 102 -5.97 2.21 2.89
C CYS A 102 -6.49 2.16 1.46
N CYS A 103 -6.41 0.98 0.83
CA CYS A 103 -7.03 0.75 -0.47
C CYS A 103 -8.57 0.71 -0.43
N GLY A 104 -9.18 0.49 0.75
CA GLY A 104 -10.64 0.34 0.90
C GLY A 104 -11.16 -1.09 0.71
N SER A 105 -10.32 -2.03 0.29
CA SER A 105 -10.68 -3.42 -0.02
C SER A 105 -11.49 -4.10 1.09
N LEU A 106 -11.03 -4.00 2.35
CA LEU A 106 -11.69 -4.66 3.46
C LEU A 106 -13.14 -4.21 3.64
N ASN A 107 -13.41 -2.90 3.53
CA ASN A 107 -14.76 -2.39 3.62
C ASN A 107 -15.61 -2.85 2.45
N HIS A 108 -15.04 -2.91 1.26
CA HIS A 108 -15.71 -3.38 0.04
C HIS A 108 -16.14 -4.84 0.17
N HIS A 109 -15.21 -5.72 0.51
CA HIS A 109 -15.49 -7.15 0.67
C HIS A 109 -16.44 -7.47 1.85
N LEU A 110 -16.53 -6.60 2.84
CA LEU A 110 -17.49 -6.71 3.94
C LEU A 110 -18.85 -6.06 3.62
N GLY A 111 -19.11 -5.66 2.38
CA GLY A 111 -20.36 -5.02 1.96
C GLY A 111 -20.61 -3.61 2.53
N LYS A 112 -19.57 -2.97 3.13
CA LYS A 112 -19.67 -1.61 3.66
C LYS A 112 -19.43 -0.58 2.55
N ASN A 113 -20.31 -0.58 1.56
CA ASN A 113 -20.14 0.12 0.29
C ASN A 113 -19.93 1.63 0.46
N ASP A 114 -20.63 2.29 1.36
CA ASP A 114 -20.45 3.74 1.60
C ASP A 114 -19.05 4.08 2.13
N LEU A 115 -18.54 3.27 3.06
CA LEU A 115 -17.20 3.47 3.61
C LEU A 115 -16.12 3.14 2.58
N ALA A 116 -16.33 2.12 1.78
CA ALA A 116 -15.45 1.75 0.68
C ALA A 116 -15.41 2.87 -0.37
N SER A 117 -16.57 3.31 -0.84
CA SER A 117 -16.73 4.38 -1.83
C SER A 117 -16.05 5.69 -1.40
N LYS A 118 -16.25 6.12 -0.14
CA LYS A 118 -15.54 7.29 0.42
C LYS A 118 -14.02 7.14 0.34
N THR A 119 -13.51 5.96 0.66
CA THR A 119 -12.07 5.68 0.60
C THR A 119 -11.58 5.68 -0.85
N PHE A 120 -12.30 5.03 -1.74
CA PHE A 120 -11.97 4.94 -3.16
C PHE A 120 -11.95 6.34 -3.81
N LYS A 121 -13.00 7.12 -3.64
CA LYS A 121 -13.11 8.49 -4.19
C LYS A 121 -11.97 9.38 -3.70
N LYS A 122 -11.62 9.28 -2.42
CA LYS A 122 -10.48 10.00 -1.85
C LYS A 122 -9.15 9.59 -2.51
N ASN A 123 -8.89 8.30 -2.63
CA ASN A 123 -7.65 7.78 -3.23
C ASN A 123 -7.55 8.17 -4.70
N ILE A 124 -8.66 8.00 -5.46
CA ILE A 124 -8.75 8.38 -6.86
C ILE A 124 -8.42 9.87 -7.04
N SER A 125 -9.05 10.75 -6.24
CA SER A 125 -8.82 12.19 -6.36
C SER A 125 -7.35 12.54 -6.09
N ILE A 126 -6.76 12.05 -4.99
CA ILE A 126 -5.36 12.37 -4.61
C ILE A 126 -4.38 11.90 -5.69
N TRP A 127 -4.50 10.66 -6.18
CA TRP A 127 -3.58 10.16 -7.19
C TRP A 127 -3.82 10.77 -8.57
N TYR A 128 -5.06 11.10 -8.89
CA TYR A 128 -5.37 11.76 -10.15
C TYR A 128 -4.82 13.19 -10.19
N ASP A 129 -4.90 13.92 -9.07
CA ASP A 129 -4.28 15.24 -8.93
C ASP A 129 -2.74 15.17 -8.99
N GLU A 130 -2.15 14.15 -8.37
CA GLU A 130 -0.71 13.88 -8.47
C GLU A 130 -0.28 13.58 -9.91
N TYR A 131 -1.08 12.76 -10.63
CA TYR A 131 -0.88 12.44 -12.04
C TYR A 131 -0.92 13.68 -12.93
N LEU A 132 -1.90 14.56 -12.73
CA LEU A 132 -2.06 15.76 -13.57
C LEU A 132 -0.99 16.82 -13.29
N ASN A 133 -0.65 17.04 -12.02
CA ASN A 133 0.18 18.18 -11.62
C ASN A 133 1.69 17.89 -11.66
N LYS A 134 2.08 16.64 -11.45
CA LYS A 134 3.49 16.26 -11.29
C LYS A 134 3.94 15.09 -12.16
N GLY A 135 3.00 14.49 -12.88
CA GLY A 135 3.24 13.25 -13.59
C GLY A 135 3.28 12.04 -12.64
N LEU A 136 2.71 10.94 -13.07
CA LEU A 136 2.74 9.67 -12.36
C LEU A 136 2.71 8.54 -13.38
N ASP A 137 3.76 7.75 -13.43
CA ASP A 137 3.90 6.66 -14.40
C ASP A 137 3.18 5.38 -13.95
N ALA A 138 3.16 5.15 -12.62
CA ALA A 138 2.42 4.01 -12.05
C ALA A 138 2.03 4.23 -10.58
N ILE A 139 1.08 3.44 -10.12
CA ILE A 139 0.70 3.28 -8.71
C ILE A 139 1.08 1.85 -8.31
N ILE A 140 2.04 1.73 -7.43
CA ILE A 140 2.61 0.45 -7.02
C ILE A 140 1.90 -0.09 -5.79
N SER A 141 1.45 -1.33 -5.89
CA SER A 141 1.02 -2.14 -4.75
C SER A 141 1.99 -3.30 -4.56
N ASN A 142 2.44 -3.51 -3.33
CA ASN A 142 3.22 -4.68 -2.93
C ASN A 142 2.40 -5.63 -2.04
N THR A 143 1.06 -5.55 -2.18
CA THR A 143 0.08 -6.37 -1.48
C THR A 143 -1.02 -6.73 -2.47
N SER A 144 -1.13 -8.00 -2.86
CA SER A 144 -2.02 -8.49 -3.93
C SER A 144 -3.49 -8.09 -3.72
N GLY A 145 -4.06 -8.32 -2.54
CA GLY A 145 -5.46 -7.97 -2.26
C GLY A 145 -5.76 -6.46 -2.34
N CYS A 146 -4.77 -5.60 -2.03
CA CYS A 146 -4.90 -4.17 -2.27
C CYS A 146 -4.77 -3.83 -3.76
N GLY A 147 -3.81 -4.44 -4.45
CA GLY A 147 -3.56 -4.23 -5.88
C GLY A 147 -4.77 -4.59 -6.74
N THR A 148 -5.38 -5.75 -6.49
CA THR A 148 -6.61 -6.17 -7.18
C THR A 148 -7.73 -5.14 -7.02
N THR A 149 -7.99 -4.69 -5.79
CA THR A 149 -9.03 -3.67 -5.55
C THR A 149 -8.74 -2.34 -6.24
N LEU A 150 -7.48 -1.90 -6.30
CA LEU A 150 -7.11 -0.68 -7.03
C LEU A 150 -7.34 -0.83 -8.54
N LYS A 151 -7.02 -1.99 -9.10
CA LYS A 151 -7.27 -2.32 -10.51
C LYS A 151 -8.78 -2.32 -10.82
N ASP A 152 -9.61 -2.65 -9.85
CA ASP A 152 -11.06 -2.70 -9.99
C ASP A 152 -11.75 -1.33 -9.84
N TYR A 153 -11.06 -0.28 -9.43
CA TYR A 153 -11.68 1.06 -9.27
C TYR A 153 -12.39 1.52 -10.54
N GLY A 154 -11.81 1.31 -11.71
CA GLY A 154 -12.41 1.67 -13.00
C GLY A 154 -13.74 0.95 -13.24
N PHE A 155 -13.82 -0.34 -12.91
CA PHE A 155 -15.04 -1.12 -13.01
C PHE A 155 -16.09 -0.69 -11.96
N ILE A 156 -15.66 -0.48 -10.70
CA ILE A 156 -16.54 -0.04 -9.60
C ILE A 156 -17.22 1.28 -9.93
N PHE A 157 -16.50 2.23 -10.50
CA PHE A 157 -17.00 3.58 -10.84
C PHE A 157 -17.42 3.75 -12.30
N ARG A 158 -17.66 2.66 -13.06
CA ARG A 158 -18.02 2.74 -14.49
C ARG A 158 -19.29 3.51 -14.77
N SER A 159 -20.23 3.58 -13.83
CA SER A 159 -21.51 4.30 -13.90
C SER A 159 -21.52 5.61 -13.11
N ASP A 160 -20.40 6.06 -12.53
CA ASP A 160 -20.30 7.34 -11.82
C ASP A 160 -19.70 8.40 -12.77
N ASP A 161 -20.52 9.30 -13.29
CA ASP A 161 -20.10 10.28 -14.28
C ASP A 161 -18.95 11.18 -13.81
N ASN A 162 -18.86 11.47 -12.50
CA ASN A 162 -17.82 12.31 -11.92
C ASN A 162 -16.49 11.56 -11.72
N PHE A 163 -16.55 10.25 -11.51
CA PHE A 163 -15.36 9.44 -11.17
C PHE A 163 -14.94 8.45 -12.23
N ARG A 164 -15.81 8.08 -13.19
CA ARG A 164 -15.52 7.06 -14.21
C ARG A 164 -14.18 7.25 -14.90
N LYS A 165 -13.92 8.43 -15.46
CA LYS A 165 -12.66 8.71 -16.18
C LYS A 165 -11.45 8.65 -15.24
N LYS A 166 -11.55 9.26 -14.07
CA LYS A 166 -10.47 9.30 -13.07
C LYS A 166 -10.17 7.90 -12.55
N ALA A 167 -11.20 7.15 -12.17
CA ALA A 167 -11.07 5.79 -11.65
C ALA A 167 -10.45 4.84 -12.68
N LYS A 168 -10.88 4.93 -13.94
CA LYS A 168 -10.28 4.16 -15.05
C LYS A 168 -8.79 4.46 -15.17
N LYS A 169 -8.39 5.73 -15.16
CA LYS A 169 -6.97 6.13 -15.23
C LYS A 169 -6.16 5.57 -14.06
N ILE A 170 -6.69 5.64 -12.83
CA ILE A 170 -6.01 5.08 -11.65
C ILE A 170 -5.87 3.57 -11.73
N SER A 171 -6.90 2.86 -12.21
CA SER A 171 -6.81 1.41 -12.45
C SER A 171 -5.73 1.05 -13.48
N GLU A 172 -5.66 1.78 -14.58
CA GLU A 172 -4.65 1.59 -15.64
C GLU A 172 -3.22 1.84 -15.14
N LEU A 173 -3.03 2.82 -14.26
CA LEU A 173 -1.73 3.14 -13.66
C LEU A 173 -1.35 2.14 -12.56
N THR A 174 -2.30 1.34 -12.03
CA THR A 174 -2.02 0.42 -10.94
C THR A 174 -1.28 -0.81 -11.43
N LYS A 175 -0.15 -1.10 -10.80
CA LYS A 175 0.70 -2.26 -11.05
C LYS A 175 1.05 -2.95 -9.74
N ASP A 176 1.13 -4.28 -9.76
CA ASP A 176 1.88 -4.99 -8.72
C ASP A 176 3.36 -4.66 -8.85
N ILE A 177 4.10 -4.72 -7.74
CA ILE A 177 5.53 -4.43 -7.77
C ILE A 177 6.28 -5.37 -8.71
N THR A 178 5.88 -6.64 -8.79
CA THR A 178 6.49 -7.64 -9.68
C THR A 178 6.18 -7.37 -11.14
N GLU A 179 4.94 -7.02 -11.48
CA GLU A 179 4.57 -6.58 -12.83
C GLU A 179 5.37 -5.36 -13.27
N TYR A 180 5.50 -4.38 -12.38
CA TYR A 180 6.23 -3.16 -12.70
C TYR A 180 7.72 -3.39 -12.91
N LEU A 181 8.32 -4.26 -12.11
CA LEU A 181 9.73 -4.61 -12.23
C LEU A 181 10.02 -5.40 -13.51
N ASP A 182 9.13 -6.29 -13.89
CA ASP A 182 9.25 -7.06 -15.13
C ASP A 182 9.16 -6.13 -16.36
N ASP A 183 8.16 -5.25 -16.39
CA ASP A 183 7.92 -4.30 -17.48
C ASP A 183 9.04 -3.26 -17.66
N LYS A 184 9.55 -2.69 -16.57
CA LYS A 184 10.34 -1.45 -16.58
C LYS A 184 11.77 -1.62 -16.09
N VAL A 185 12.02 -2.64 -15.29
CA VAL A 185 13.30 -2.86 -14.65
C VAL A 185 13.81 -4.22 -15.10
N LYS A 186 14.61 -4.29 -16.15
CA LYS A 186 15.31 -5.53 -16.53
C LYS A 186 16.21 -5.94 -15.38
N LEU A 187 15.69 -6.75 -14.46
CA LEU A 187 16.43 -7.26 -13.31
C LEU A 187 17.47 -8.27 -13.79
N ASN A 188 18.73 -7.89 -13.76
CA ASN A 188 19.83 -8.84 -13.89
C ASN A 188 19.99 -9.57 -12.55
N PHE A 189 19.38 -10.75 -12.44
CA PHE A 189 19.63 -11.63 -11.30
C PHE A 189 21.05 -12.20 -11.43
N ILE A 190 21.95 -11.72 -10.57
CA ILE A 190 23.24 -12.39 -10.39
C ILE A 190 22.94 -13.67 -9.62
N ASN A 191 22.93 -14.80 -10.33
CA ASN A 191 22.87 -16.13 -9.73
C ASN A 191 24.13 -16.38 -8.90
N LYS A 192 24.19 -15.88 -7.68
CA LYS A 192 25.07 -16.36 -6.64
C LYS A 192 24.26 -17.23 -5.68
N THR A 193 23.87 -18.40 -6.13
CA THR A 193 23.51 -19.51 -5.25
C THR A 193 24.80 -20.14 -4.75
N THR A 194 25.35 -19.62 -3.69
CA THR A 194 26.21 -20.35 -2.78
C THR A 194 25.33 -20.69 -1.58
N TYR A 195 24.86 -21.93 -1.54
CA TYR A 195 24.32 -22.55 -0.32
C TYR A 195 25.47 -22.95 0.57
#